data_297902ebec4a31688ca1eb5005c4a031
#
_entry.id   297902ebec4a31688ca1eb5005c4a031
#
_cell.length_a   1.000
_cell.length_b   1.000
_cell.length_c   1.000
_cell.angle_alpha   90.00
_cell.angle_beta   90.00
_cell.angle_gamma   90.00
#
_symmetry.space_group_name_H-M   'P 1'
#
loop_
_entity.id
_entity.type
_entity.pdbx_description
1 polymer ?
#
loop_
_entity_poly.entity_id
_entity_poly.type
_entity_poly.pdbx_seq_one_letter_code
_entity_poly.pdbx_strand_id
1 'polypeptide(L)'
;MARTRRNPESRRSGLIDAATKLFFSRGYTATSIRDILDAVDDRTASPSVFYYYFESKEAIYQAVLQRYTDRYLQGISAAATEHADDPDGLMACIARLFMGTLAADGHGDEAVASPGNLLFSLRLKADLTRRFIEVWELFIRAKGWCGTDDEDVHQAAVFIAGGIGEMVFDFGYVRGKEGRDPAALMDRMVDFCGGVLGVGDADRERYRRIAHGQLD
;
A
#
# COMPACT_ATOMS: atom_id res chain seq x y z
N MET A 1 26.53 -35.04 -10.66
CA MET A 1 25.25 -34.33 -10.40
C MET A 1 25.33 -32.94 -11.06
N ALA A 2 24.52 -32.69 -12.06
CA ALA A 2 24.52 -31.41 -12.79
C ALA A 2 24.03 -30.30 -11.86
N ARG A 3 24.86 -29.29 -11.66
CA ARG A 3 24.58 -28.09 -10.85
C ARG A 3 23.55 -27.24 -11.62
N THR A 4 22.28 -27.33 -11.21
CA THR A 4 21.21 -26.52 -11.81
C THR A 4 21.57 -25.04 -11.69
N ARG A 5 21.90 -24.40 -12.79
CA ARG A 5 22.23 -22.98 -12.87
C ARG A 5 20.95 -22.21 -12.51
N ARG A 6 20.83 -21.72 -11.27
CA ARG A 6 19.68 -20.88 -10.88
C ARG A 6 19.56 -19.73 -11.87
N ASN A 7 18.33 -19.49 -12.35
CA ASN A 7 18.01 -18.40 -13.28
C ASN A 7 18.47 -17.06 -12.65
N PRO A 8 19.12 -16.16 -13.41
CA PRO A 8 19.53 -14.83 -12.93
C PRO A 8 18.41 -14.06 -12.23
N GLU A 9 17.16 -14.12 -12.73
CA GLU A 9 16.00 -13.50 -12.10
C GLU A 9 15.68 -14.10 -10.73
N SER A 10 15.78 -15.42 -10.57
CA SER A 10 15.58 -16.08 -9.28
C SER A 10 16.60 -15.64 -8.24
N ARG A 11 17.85 -15.38 -8.63
CA ARG A 11 18.89 -14.85 -7.73
C ARG A 11 18.62 -13.39 -7.34
N ARG A 12 18.26 -12.57 -8.33
CA ARG A 12 17.88 -11.18 -8.08
C ARG A 12 16.69 -11.09 -7.12
N SER A 13 15.66 -11.92 -7.35
CA SER A 13 14.50 -12.01 -6.47
C SER A 13 14.87 -12.45 -5.06
N GLY A 14 15.75 -13.47 -4.91
CA GLY A 14 16.21 -13.93 -3.60
C GLY A 14 16.95 -12.86 -2.79
N LEU A 15 17.74 -12.02 -3.45
CA LEU A 15 18.39 -10.86 -2.81
C LEU A 15 17.35 -9.85 -2.34
N ILE A 16 16.34 -9.53 -3.18
CA ILE A 16 15.26 -8.61 -2.80
C ILE A 16 14.43 -9.20 -1.64
N ASP A 17 14.16 -10.52 -1.63
CA ASP A 17 13.41 -11.17 -0.54
C ASP A 17 14.15 -11.09 0.80
N ALA A 18 15.47 -11.35 0.80
CA ALA A 18 16.31 -11.24 1.99
C ALA A 18 16.39 -9.77 2.46
N ALA A 19 16.61 -8.84 1.54
CA ALA A 19 16.65 -7.42 1.83
C ALA A 19 15.32 -6.92 2.39
N THR A 20 14.19 -7.35 1.82
CA THR A 20 12.85 -7.01 2.32
C THR A 20 12.71 -7.39 3.79
N LYS A 21 12.97 -8.66 4.13
CA LYS A 21 12.89 -9.14 5.52
C LYS A 21 13.75 -8.32 6.48
N LEU A 22 14.99 -8.01 6.07
CA LEU A 22 15.93 -7.28 6.93
C LEU A 22 15.57 -5.80 7.05
N PHE A 23 15.23 -5.13 5.97
CA PHE A 23 14.84 -3.71 6.01
C PHE A 23 13.55 -3.53 6.81
N PHE A 24 12.61 -4.46 6.70
CA PHE A 24 11.38 -4.42 7.46
C PHE A 24 11.55 -4.80 8.94
N SER A 25 12.50 -5.65 9.31
CA SER A 25 12.70 -6.05 10.71
C SER A 25 13.69 -5.17 11.48
N ARG A 26 14.70 -4.61 10.82
CA ARG A 26 15.80 -3.86 11.46
C ARG A 26 15.94 -2.42 10.96
N GLY A 27 15.24 -2.07 9.90
CA GLY A 27 15.38 -0.79 9.20
C GLY A 27 16.54 -0.76 8.21
N TYR A 28 16.48 0.22 7.29
CA TYR A 28 17.49 0.42 6.25
C TYR A 28 18.89 0.67 6.84
N THR A 29 18.99 1.57 7.83
CA THR A 29 20.28 1.99 8.38
C THR A 29 21.02 0.85 9.07
N ALA A 30 20.32 -0.01 9.82
CA ALA A 30 20.88 -1.11 10.58
C ALA A 30 21.15 -2.39 9.76
N THR A 31 20.84 -2.39 8.47
CA THR A 31 21.07 -3.54 7.58
C THR A 31 22.27 -3.25 6.67
N SER A 32 23.24 -4.15 6.65
CA SER A 32 24.39 -4.09 5.72
C SER A 32 24.18 -5.01 4.51
N ILE A 33 24.96 -4.80 3.44
CA ILE A 33 24.99 -5.71 2.27
C ILE A 33 25.40 -7.11 2.70
N ARG A 34 26.30 -7.23 3.69
CA ARG A 34 26.73 -8.52 4.23
C ARG A 34 25.58 -9.25 4.91
N ASP A 35 24.77 -8.55 5.71
CA ASP A 35 23.59 -9.16 6.33
C ASP A 35 22.61 -9.70 5.28
N ILE A 36 22.43 -8.97 4.18
CA ILE A 36 21.57 -9.41 3.07
C ILE A 36 22.14 -10.68 2.44
N LEU A 37 23.44 -10.74 2.18
CA LEU A 37 24.11 -11.91 1.59
C LEU A 37 24.04 -13.12 2.51
N ASP A 38 24.22 -12.92 3.82
CA ASP A 38 24.16 -13.98 4.84
C ASP A 38 22.72 -14.52 5.02
N ALA A 39 21.71 -13.70 4.72
CA ALA A 39 20.29 -14.06 4.81
C ALA A 39 19.73 -14.73 3.55
N VAL A 40 20.46 -14.68 2.43
CA VAL A 40 20.04 -15.37 1.19
C VAL A 40 20.32 -16.87 1.34
N ASP A 41 19.31 -17.71 1.09
CA ASP A 41 19.48 -19.18 1.03
C ASP A 41 20.21 -19.60 -0.27
N ASP A 42 21.42 -19.06 -0.46
CA ASP A 42 22.31 -19.39 -1.56
C ASP A 42 23.78 -19.33 -1.10
N ARG A 43 24.39 -20.49 -0.93
CA ARG A 43 25.82 -20.61 -0.56
C ARG A 43 26.79 -19.97 -1.56
N THR A 44 26.31 -19.54 -2.72
CA THR A 44 27.09 -18.81 -3.73
C THR A 44 26.87 -17.30 -3.66
N ALA A 45 26.09 -16.82 -2.71
CA ALA A 45 25.92 -15.39 -2.47
C ALA A 45 27.27 -14.80 -2.05
N SER A 46 27.70 -13.77 -2.76
CA SER A 46 28.98 -13.09 -2.54
C SER A 46 28.84 -11.62 -2.90
N PRO A 47 29.75 -10.76 -2.41
CA PRO A 47 29.75 -9.36 -2.82
C PRO A 47 29.75 -9.17 -4.35
N SER A 48 30.49 -10.00 -5.09
CA SER A 48 30.52 -9.93 -6.55
C SER A 48 29.16 -10.25 -7.19
N VAL A 49 28.41 -11.21 -6.59
CA VAL A 49 27.03 -11.54 -7.03
C VAL A 49 26.08 -10.39 -6.71
N PHE A 50 26.22 -9.79 -5.53
CA PHE A 50 25.41 -8.63 -5.15
C PHE A 50 25.60 -7.48 -6.16
N TYR A 51 26.87 -7.06 -6.37
CA TYR A 51 27.19 -5.94 -7.24
C TYR A 51 26.95 -6.20 -8.73
N TYR A 52 26.74 -7.45 -9.12
CA TYR A 52 26.24 -7.78 -10.47
C TYR A 52 24.78 -7.35 -10.67
N TYR A 53 23.94 -7.41 -9.60
CA TYR A 53 22.51 -7.08 -9.68
C TYR A 53 22.18 -5.67 -9.18
N PHE A 54 22.92 -5.17 -8.21
CA PHE A 54 22.64 -3.90 -7.53
C PHE A 54 23.93 -3.12 -7.29
N GLU A 55 23.99 -1.93 -7.82
CA GLU A 55 25.17 -1.04 -7.71
C GLU A 55 25.45 -0.61 -6.26
N SER A 56 24.45 -0.63 -5.39
CA SER A 56 24.57 -0.17 -4.00
C SER A 56 23.46 -0.75 -3.11
N LYS A 57 23.59 -0.57 -1.79
CA LYS A 57 22.52 -0.86 -0.83
C LYS A 57 21.26 -0.02 -1.13
N GLU A 58 21.43 1.21 -1.59
CA GLU A 58 20.32 2.06 -2.01
C GLU A 58 19.59 1.47 -3.21
N ALA A 59 20.29 0.92 -4.21
CA ALA A 59 19.68 0.32 -5.39
C ALA A 59 18.80 -0.89 -5.05
N ILE A 60 19.23 -1.78 -4.16
CA ILE A 60 18.38 -2.89 -3.72
C ILE A 60 17.24 -2.39 -2.84
N TYR A 61 17.44 -1.37 -2.04
CA TYR A 61 16.37 -0.73 -1.26
C TYR A 61 15.29 -0.19 -2.19
N GLN A 62 15.62 0.56 -3.23
CA GLN A 62 14.66 1.03 -4.24
C GLN A 62 13.91 -0.14 -4.90
N ALA A 63 14.58 -1.25 -5.19
CA ALA A 63 13.93 -2.44 -5.74
C ALA A 63 12.94 -3.11 -4.77
N VAL A 64 13.26 -3.14 -3.46
CA VAL A 64 12.33 -3.60 -2.42
C VAL A 64 11.09 -2.70 -2.38
N LEU A 65 11.29 -1.39 -2.40
CA LEU A 65 10.23 -0.40 -2.36
C LEU A 65 9.31 -0.53 -3.58
N GLN A 66 9.91 -0.58 -4.76
CA GLN A 66 9.17 -0.71 -6.01
C GLN A 66 8.30 -1.97 -5.99
N ARG A 67 8.85 -3.11 -5.59
CA ARG A 67 8.10 -4.37 -5.52
C ARG A 67 6.94 -4.31 -4.51
N TYR A 68 7.15 -3.63 -3.39
CA TYR A 68 6.10 -3.43 -2.39
C TYR A 68 4.97 -2.56 -2.95
N THR A 69 5.32 -1.43 -3.56
CA THR A 69 4.36 -0.52 -4.21
C THR A 69 3.59 -1.24 -5.33
N ASP A 70 4.29 -1.95 -6.22
CA ASP A 70 3.69 -2.68 -7.34
C ASP A 70 2.64 -3.68 -6.86
N ARG A 71 2.90 -4.37 -5.75
CA ARG A 71 1.94 -5.34 -5.18
C ARG A 71 0.65 -4.67 -4.75
N TYR A 72 0.71 -3.50 -4.12
CA TYR A 72 -0.48 -2.73 -3.74
C TYR A 72 -1.21 -2.19 -4.96
N LEU A 73 -0.48 -1.58 -5.89
CA LEU A 73 -1.06 -1.03 -7.11
C LEU A 73 -1.70 -2.10 -7.99
N GLN A 74 -1.11 -3.29 -8.06
CA GLN A 74 -1.70 -4.44 -8.76
C GLN A 74 -3.02 -4.87 -8.11
N GLY A 75 -3.10 -4.93 -6.79
CA GLY A 75 -4.34 -5.25 -6.08
C GLY A 75 -5.47 -4.25 -6.40
N ILE A 76 -5.17 -2.96 -6.33
CA ILE A 76 -6.13 -1.89 -6.66
C ILE A 76 -6.53 -1.94 -8.15
N SER A 77 -5.56 -2.17 -9.05
CA SER A 77 -5.82 -2.25 -10.49
C SER A 77 -6.65 -3.49 -10.85
N ALA A 78 -6.39 -4.63 -10.22
CA ALA A 78 -7.19 -5.84 -10.38
C ALA A 78 -8.63 -5.61 -9.92
N ALA A 79 -8.83 -5.01 -8.73
CA ALA A 79 -10.15 -4.65 -8.24
C ALA A 79 -10.90 -3.69 -9.18
N ALA A 80 -10.21 -2.67 -9.69
CA ALA A 80 -10.81 -1.72 -10.64
C ALA A 80 -11.22 -2.38 -11.96
N THR A 81 -10.50 -3.42 -12.41
CA THR A 81 -10.83 -4.17 -13.62
C THR A 81 -11.98 -5.15 -13.38
N GLU A 82 -11.95 -5.86 -12.25
CA GLU A 82 -12.97 -6.86 -11.89
C GLU A 82 -14.34 -6.23 -11.64
N HIS A 83 -14.34 -5.01 -11.07
CA HIS A 83 -15.56 -4.27 -10.70
C HIS A 83 -15.81 -3.05 -11.60
N ALA A 84 -15.42 -3.10 -12.88
CA ALA A 84 -15.54 -1.94 -13.78
C ALA A 84 -16.99 -1.40 -13.89
N ASP A 85 -17.97 -2.30 -13.85
CA ASP A 85 -19.40 -1.97 -13.91
C ASP A 85 -20.11 -2.07 -12.55
N ASP A 86 -19.36 -2.29 -11.46
CA ASP A 86 -19.87 -2.41 -10.10
C ASP A 86 -19.10 -1.52 -9.12
N PRO A 87 -19.47 -0.23 -9.02
CA PRO A 87 -18.79 0.72 -8.13
C PRO A 87 -18.82 0.31 -6.65
N ASP A 88 -19.90 -0.31 -6.19
CA ASP A 88 -20.05 -0.73 -4.79
C ASP A 88 -19.14 -1.93 -4.48
N GLY A 89 -19.06 -2.91 -5.39
CA GLY A 89 -18.11 -4.01 -5.32
C GLY A 89 -16.66 -3.55 -5.37
N LEU A 90 -16.35 -2.53 -6.18
CA LEU A 90 -15.02 -1.90 -6.19
C LEU A 90 -14.67 -1.33 -4.81
N MET A 91 -15.57 -0.55 -4.21
CA MET A 91 -15.35 0.03 -2.88
C MET A 91 -15.25 -1.04 -1.79
N ALA A 92 -16.06 -2.11 -1.86
CA ALA A 92 -15.97 -3.24 -0.96
C ALA A 92 -14.61 -3.95 -1.07
N CYS A 93 -14.12 -4.17 -2.27
CA CYS A 93 -12.81 -4.80 -2.51
C CYS A 93 -11.67 -3.93 -1.98
N ILE A 94 -11.69 -2.62 -2.26
CA ILE A 94 -10.68 -1.67 -1.76
C ILE A 94 -10.72 -1.58 -0.24
N ALA A 95 -11.90 -1.53 0.37
CA ALA A 95 -12.04 -1.50 1.83
C ALA A 95 -11.46 -2.78 2.47
N ARG A 96 -11.73 -3.96 1.89
CA ARG A 96 -11.13 -5.24 2.36
C ARG A 96 -9.60 -5.25 2.24
N LEU A 97 -9.05 -4.80 1.11
CA LEU A 97 -7.60 -4.68 0.92
C LEU A 97 -6.98 -3.75 1.96
N PHE A 98 -7.63 -2.64 2.22
CA PHE A 98 -7.20 -1.64 3.18
C PHE A 98 -7.28 -2.17 4.63
N MET A 99 -8.42 -2.73 5.02
CA MET A 99 -8.60 -3.32 6.36
C MET A 99 -7.64 -4.49 6.60
N GLY A 100 -7.41 -5.32 5.58
CA GLY A 100 -6.41 -6.39 5.65
C GLY A 100 -5.00 -5.85 5.91
N THR A 101 -4.66 -4.69 5.36
CA THR A 101 -3.37 -4.03 5.60
C THR A 101 -3.29 -3.44 7.01
N LEU A 102 -4.35 -2.80 7.50
CA LEU A 102 -4.40 -2.23 8.84
C LEU A 102 -4.43 -3.29 9.95
N ALA A 103 -5.07 -4.44 9.67
CA ALA A 103 -5.22 -5.56 10.61
C ALA A 103 -4.03 -6.52 10.59
N ALA A 104 -3.22 -6.52 9.53
CA ALA A 104 -2.03 -7.35 9.45
C ALA A 104 -1.06 -6.94 10.56
N ASP A 105 -0.94 -7.82 11.57
CA ASP A 105 -0.05 -7.61 12.72
C ASP A 105 1.36 -7.20 12.26
N GLY A 106 1.57 -5.95 12.31
CA GLY A 106 2.73 -5.11 12.56
C GLY A 106 4.13 -5.48 12.10
N HIS A 107 4.41 -6.59 11.46
CA HIS A 107 5.79 -6.90 11.05
C HIS A 107 6.22 -6.17 9.77
N GLY A 108 5.27 -5.77 8.92
CA GLY A 108 5.54 -4.93 7.76
C GLY A 108 5.42 -3.45 8.08
N ASP A 109 4.39 -3.07 8.83
CA ASP A 109 4.04 -1.67 9.09
C ASP A 109 4.96 -0.99 10.12
N GLU A 110 5.45 -1.72 11.13
CA GLU A 110 6.44 -1.16 12.07
C GLU A 110 7.75 -0.78 11.39
N ALA A 111 8.14 -1.55 10.42
CA ALA A 111 9.37 -1.28 9.70
C ALA A 111 9.19 -0.15 8.70
N VAL A 112 8.04 -0.07 8.05
CA VAL A 112 7.65 1.07 7.21
C VAL A 112 7.54 2.33 8.10
N ALA A 113 7.01 2.21 9.33
CA ALA A 113 6.91 3.29 10.32
C ALA A 113 8.22 3.68 11.00
N SER A 114 9.31 2.95 10.77
CA SER A 114 10.58 3.33 11.40
C SER A 114 11.11 4.63 10.83
N PRO A 115 11.75 5.51 11.67
CA PRO A 115 12.35 6.75 11.20
C PRO A 115 13.35 6.55 10.04
N GLY A 116 13.99 5.38 9.97
CA GLY A 116 14.91 5.01 8.90
C GLY A 116 14.22 4.76 7.54
N ASN A 117 12.91 4.60 7.52
CA ASN A 117 12.11 4.31 6.32
C ASN A 117 11.13 5.45 5.96
N LEU A 118 11.21 6.60 6.63
CA LEU A 118 10.29 7.72 6.41
C LEU A 118 10.20 8.14 4.94
N LEU A 119 11.32 8.26 4.25
CA LEU A 119 11.34 8.64 2.83
C LEU A 119 10.60 7.63 1.95
N PHE A 120 10.69 6.35 2.30
CA PHE A 120 9.92 5.31 1.63
C PHE A 120 8.42 5.51 1.85
N SER A 121 8.02 5.64 3.09
CA SER A 121 6.60 5.81 3.44
C SER A 121 5.99 7.00 2.72
N LEU A 122 6.73 8.10 2.59
CA LEU A 122 6.29 9.28 1.86
C LEU A 122 6.16 9.01 0.35
N ARG A 123 7.09 8.26 -0.26
CA ARG A 123 7.00 7.88 -1.67
C ARG A 123 5.84 6.92 -1.91
N LEU A 124 5.73 5.86 -1.10
CA LEU A 124 4.62 4.92 -1.16
C LEU A 124 3.28 5.64 -1.04
N LYS A 125 3.15 6.53 -0.05
CA LYS A 125 1.96 7.36 0.12
C LYS A 125 1.65 8.18 -1.15
N ALA A 126 2.64 8.84 -1.75
CA ALA A 126 2.45 9.65 -2.94
C ALA A 126 1.97 8.81 -4.15
N ASP A 127 2.56 7.62 -4.35
CA ASP A 127 2.19 6.72 -5.44
C ASP A 127 0.80 6.13 -5.24
N LEU A 128 0.46 5.71 -4.02
CA LEU A 128 -0.87 5.23 -3.67
C LEU A 128 -1.93 6.34 -3.80
N THR A 129 -1.64 7.55 -3.31
CA THR A 129 -2.56 8.69 -3.41
C THR A 129 -2.91 8.98 -4.87
N ARG A 130 -1.93 9.00 -5.77
CA ARG A 130 -2.16 9.20 -7.21
C ARG A 130 -3.10 8.14 -7.79
N ARG A 131 -2.90 6.88 -7.44
CA ARG A 131 -3.76 5.80 -7.92
C ARG A 131 -5.16 5.86 -7.31
N PHE A 132 -5.27 6.23 -6.04
CA PHE A 132 -6.57 6.43 -5.40
C PHE A 132 -7.36 7.61 -5.99
N ILE A 133 -6.72 8.68 -6.44
CA ILE A 133 -7.40 9.75 -7.18
C ILE A 133 -8.13 9.18 -8.39
N GLU A 134 -7.46 8.39 -9.24
CA GLU A 134 -8.06 7.77 -10.42
C GLU A 134 -9.26 6.86 -10.05
N VAL A 135 -9.14 6.08 -8.99
CA VAL A 135 -10.22 5.21 -8.51
C VAL A 135 -11.41 6.03 -7.98
N TRP A 136 -11.14 7.09 -7.23
CA TRP A 136 -12.20 7.97 -6.72
C TRP A 136 -12.91 8.73 -7.84
N GLU A 137 -12.21 9.21 -8.85
CA GLU A 137 -12.85 9.81 -10.03
C GLU A 137 -13.82 8.86 -10.70
N LEU A 138 -13.41 7.60 -10.94
CA LEU A 138 -14.28 6.58 -11.52
C LEU A 138 -15.51 6.33 -10.64
N PHE A 139 -15.32 6.20 -9.33
CA PHE A 139 -16.39 5.96 -8.37
C PHE A 139 -17.37 7.14 -8.28
N ILE A 140 -16.89 8.36 -8.15
CA ILE A 140 -17.70 9.58 -8.07
C ILE A 140 -18.55 9.74 -9.33
N ARG A 141 -17.96 9.54 -10.53
CA ARG A 141 -18.66 9.60 -11.80
C ARG A 141 -19.74 8.52 -11.91
N ALA A 142 -19.42 7.28 -11.55
CA ALA A 142 -20.37 6.17 -11.61
C ALA A 142 -21.58 6.37 -10.69
N LYS A 143 -21.39 7.06 -9.56
CA LYS A 143 -22.46 7.40 -8.61
C LYS A 143 -23.20 8.71 -8.92
N GLY A 144 -22.67 9.53 -9.83
CA GLY A 144 -23.23 10.84 -10.14
C GLY A 144 -23.14 11.85 -8.99
N TRP A 145 -22.14 11.69 -8.12
CA TRP A 145 -21.89 12.62 -7.00
C TRP A 145 -21.02 13.81 -7.45
N CYS A 146 -21.07 14.91 -6.71
CA CYS A 146 -20.32 16.15 -6.98
C CYS A 146 -20.63 16.83 -8.34
N GLY A 147 -21.83 16.59 -8.92
CA GLY A 147 -22.19 17.16 -10.20
C GLY A 147 -21.53 16.48 -11.40
N THR A 148 -21.51 17.15 -12.55
CA THR A 148 -21.01 16.61 -13.83
C THR A 148 -19.75 17.32 -14.34
N ASP A 149 -19.26 18.32 -13.62
CA ASP A 149 -18.04 19.04 -13.97
C ASP A 149 -16.81 18.18 -13.68
N ASP A 150 -15.96 18.01 -14.68
CA ASP A 150 -14.75 17.20 -14.56
C ASP A 150 -13.77 17.75 -13.51
N GLU A 151 -13.69 19.06 -13.36
CA GLU A 151 -12.83 19.71 -12.38
C GLU A 151 -13.33 19.45 -10.95
N ASP A 152 -14.63 19.57 -10.70
CA ASP A 152 -15.23 19.30 -9.39
C ASP A 152 -15.02 17.85 -8.96
N VAL A 153 -15.19 16.89 -9.88
CA VAL A 153 -14.93 15.47 -9.64
C VAL A 153 -13.46 15.25 -9.32
N HIS A 154 -12.55 15.84 -10.09
CA HIS A 154 -11.11 15.73 -9.86
C HIS A 154 -10.72 16.31 -8.50
N GLN A 155 -11.17 17.51 -8.16
CA GLN A 155 -10.84 18.16 -6.88
C GLN A 155 -11.39 17.37 -5.68
N ALA A 156 -12.61 16.83 -5.78
CA ALA A 156 -13.17 15.96 -4.75
C ALA A 156 -12.32 14.68 -4.58
N ALA A 157 -11.92 14.03 -5.68
CA ALA A 157 -11.07 12.85 -5.65
C ALA A 157 -9.69 13.15 -5.04
N VAL A 158 -9.06 14.26 -5.38
CA VAL A 158 -7.78 14.72 -4.80
C VAL A 158 -7.91 14.94 -3.30
N PHE A 159 -8.96 15.65 -2.87
CA PHE A 159 -9.20 15.93 -1.45
C PHE A 159 -9.41 14.64 -0.64
N ILE A 160 -10.26 13.73 -1.16
CA ILE A 160 -10.57 12.46 -0.51
C ILE A 160 -9.32 11.56 -0.44
N ALA A 161 -8.64 11.35 -1.57
CA ALA A 161 -7.45 10.49 -1.61
C ALA A 161 -6.33 11.04 -0.72
N GLY A 162 -6.11 12.34 -0.72
CA GLY A 162 -5.15 13.02 0.16
C GLY A 162 -5.53 12.89 1.64
N GLY A 163 -6.79 13.15 1.98
CA GLY A 163 -7.31 13.03 3.35
C GLY A 163 -7.20 11.60 3.89
N ILE A 164 -7.61 10.60 3.11
CA ILE A 164 -7.44 9.19 3.47
C ILE A 164 -5.96 8.87 3.69
N GLY A 165 -5.08 9.30 2.78
CA GLY A 165 -3.64 9.07 2.89
C GLY A 165 -3.05 9.64 4.19
N GLU A 166 -3.48 10.85 4.61
CA GLU A 166 -3.06 11.44 5.88
C GLU A 166 -3.65 10.72 7.09
N MET A 167 -4.94 10.35 7.06
CA MET A 167 -5.57 9.61 8.17
C MET A 167 -4.87 8.26 8.41
N VAL A 168 -4.50 7.55 7.34
CA VAL A 168 -3.74 6.28 7.41
C VAL A 168 -2.34 6.51 7.96
N PHE A 169 -1.66 7.55 7.48
CA PHE A 169 -0.33 7.90 7.94
C PHE A 169 -0.34 8.27 9.42
N ASP A 170 -1.27 9.11 9.87
CA ASP A 170 -1.44 9.46 11.28
C ASP A 170 -1.72 8.21 12.13
N PHE A 171 -2.64 7.36 11.67
CA PHE A 171 -2.99 6.12 12.36
C PHE A 171 -1.80 5.16 12.46
N GLY A 172 -1.06 4.99 11.37
CA GLY A 172 0.07 4.06 11.30
C GLY A 172 1.33 4.55 12.00
N TYR A 173 1.63 5.85 11.94
CA TYR A 173 2.96 6.37 12.24
C TYR A 173 3.00 7.37 13.40
N VAL A 174 1.93 8.16 13.61
CA VAL A 174 1.99 9.28 14.56
C VAL A 174 1.47 8.88 15.93
N ARG A 175 0.34 8.17 15.99
CA ARG A 175 -0.38 7.93 17.26
C ARG A 175 0.13 6.76 18.10
N GLY A 176 1.15 6.03 17.69
CA GLY A 176 1.58 4.84 18.44
C GLY A 176 0.55 3.70 18.39
N LYS A 177 0.83 2.56 19.05
CA LYS A 177 0.03 1.33 18.94
C LYS A 177 -1.17 1.27 19.89
N GLU A 178 -1.13 1.98 21.00
CA GLU A 178 -2.17 1.90 22.03
C GLU A 178 -3.47 2.55 21.56
N GLY A 179 -4.57 1.79 21.64
CA GLY A 179 -5.91 2.29 21.31
C GLY A 179 -6.20 2.42 19.81
N ARG A 180 -5.42 1.78 18.92
CA ARG A 180 -5.75 1.73 17.49
C ARG A 180 -6.99 0.89 17.25
N ASP A 181 -7.99 1.50 16.64
CA ASP A 181 -9.20 0.83 16.17
C ASP A 181 -9.36 1.05 14.67
N PRO A 182 -8.96 0.06 13.83
CA PRO A 182 -9.10 0.13 12.38
C PRO A 182 -10.56 0.30 11.93
N ALA A 183 -11.52 -0.30 12.64
CA ALA A 183 -12.93 -0.19 12.30
C ALA A 183 -13.43 1.24 12.53
N ALA A 184 -13.11 1.85 13.67
CA ALA A 184 -13.44 3.25 13.92
C ALA A 184 -12.73 4.22 12.97
N LEU A 185 -11.53 3.90 12.48
CA LEU A 185 -10.87 4.68 11.44
C LEU A 185 -11.67 4.63 10.13
N MET A 186 -12.09 3.42 9.73
CA MET A 186 -12.87 3.21 8.51
C MET A 186 -14.21 3.96 8.56
N ASP A 187 -14.93 3.91 9.68
CA ASP A 187 -16.18 4.64 9.86
C ASP A 187 -16.00 6.15 9.66
N ARG A 188 -14.93 6.71 10.24
CA ARG A 188 -14.61 8.14 10.05
C ARG A 188 -14.25 8.48 8.60
N MET A 189 -13.55 7.59 7.90
CA MET A 189 -13.27 7.77 6.47
C MET A 189 -14.56 7.83 5.65
N VAL A 190 -15.50 6.91 5.91
CA VAL A 190 -16.81 6.93 5.25
C VAL A 190 -17.56 8.23 5.55
N ASP A 191 -17.55 8.69 6.79
CA ASP A 191 -18.22 9.94 7.19
C ASP A 191 -17.62 11.17 6.50
N PHE A 192 -16.29 11.28 6.47
CA PHE A 192 -15.62 12.41 5.84
C PHE A 192 -15.78 12.39 4.32
N CYS A 193 -15.60 11.24 3.68
CA CYS A 193 -15.81 11.10 2.24
C CYS A 193 -17.27 11.41 1.87
N GLY A 194 -18.24 10.87 2.63
CA GLY A 194 -19.64 11.14 2.43
C GLY A 194 -20.00 12.61 2.65
N GLY A 195 -19.33 13.30 3.59
CA GLY A 195 -19.47 14.74 3.80
C GLY A 195 -19.00 15.55 2.60
N VAL A 196 -17.83 15.23 2.05
CA VAL A 196 -17.27 15.90 0.86
C VAL A 196 -18.17 15.69 -0.36
N LEU A 197 -18.71 14.48 -0.53
CA LEU A 197 -19.51 14.08 -1.68
C LEU A 197 -21.00 14.44 -1.56
N GLY A 198 -21.43 15.00 -0.43
CA GLY A 198 -22.85 15.28 -0.18
C GLY A 198 -23.72 14.05 -0.06
N VAL A 199 -23.15 12.91 0.35
CA VAL A 199 -23.85 11.63 0.50
C VAL A 199 -24.71 11.64 1.75
N GLY A 200 -25.98 11.22 1.62
CA GLY A 200 -26.93 11.16 2.73
C GLY A 200 -26.60 10.09 3.77
N ASP A 201 -27.18 10.21 4.96
CA ASP A 201 -26.87 9.33 6.10
C ASP A 201 -27.20 7.84 5.82
N ALA A 202 -28.27 7.55 5.08
CA ALA A 202 -28.64 6.19 4.72
C ALA A 202 -27.58 5.50 3.84
N ASP A 203 -27.03 6.24 2.87
CA ASP A 203 -25.97 5.73 2.01
C ASP A 203 -24.64 5.60 2.76
N ARG A 204 -24.31 6.56 3.65
CA ARG A 204 -23.13 6.44 4.52
C ARG A 204 -23.19 5.20 5.39
N GLU A 205 -24.36 4.92 5.98
CA GLU A 205 -24.56 3.70 6.77
C GLU A 205 -24.38 2.44 5.91
N ARG A 206 -24.90 2.46 4.69
CA ARG A 206 -24.66 1.36 3.73
C ARG A 206 -23.18 1.16 3.46
N TYR A 207 -22.40 2.23 3.21
CA TYR A 207 -20.97 2.14 2.94
C TYR A 207 -20.14 1.71 4.16
N ARG A 208 -20.54 2.06 5.40
CA ARG A 208 -19.92 1.49 6.59
C ARG A 208 -20.10 -0.02 6.63
N ARG A 209 -21.30 -0.52 6.35
CA ARG A 209 -21.58 -1.96 6.31
C ARG A 209 -20.79 -2.68 5.22
N ILE A 210 -20.67 -2.08 4.02
CA ILE A 210 -19.82 -2.56 2.94
C ILE A 210 -18.35 -2.62 3.40
N ALA A 211 -17.86 -1.56 4.02
CA ALA A 211 -16.48 -1.46 4.49
C ALA A 211 -16.14 -2.50 5.57
N HIS A 212 -17.12 -2.90 6.38
CA HIS A 212 -16.98 -3.96 7.39
C HIS A 212 -17.28 -5.37 6.84
N GLY A 213 -17.55 -5.53 5.55
CA GLY A 213 -17.87 -6.83 4.93
C GLY A 213 -19.22 -7.40 5.36
N GLN A 214 -20.15 -6.53 5.76
CA GLN A 214 -21.50 -6.91 6.19
C GLN A 214 -22.54 -6.85 5.06
N LEU A 215 -22.15 -6.30 3.93
CA LEU A 215 -22.89 -6.25 2.67
C LEU A 215 -21.91 -6.53 1.52
N ASP A 216 -22.31 -7.38 0.59
CA ASP A 216 -21.64 -7.61 -0.70
C ASP A 216 -22.09 -6.55 -1.72
#